data_3a578c3b1de91c61685b69bccef4db76
#
_entry.id   3a578c3b1de91c61685b69bccef4db76
#
_cell.length_a   1.000
_cell.length_b   1.000
_cell.length_c   1.000
_cell.angle_alpha   90.00
_cell.angle_beta   90.00
_cell.angle_gamma   90.00
#
_symmetry.space_group_name_H-M   'P 1'
#
loop_
_entity.id
_entity.type
_entity.pdbx_description
1 polymer ?
#
loop_
_entity_poly.entity_id
_entity_poly.type
_entity_poly.pdbx_seq_one_letter_code
_entity_poly.pdbx_strand_id
1 'polypeptide(L)'
;MRDSVDKALDDLFNLAAKSPQGAQAIFFSEGGKVDCRSIRRTEDYDNSRIPSEHITLARNILSHCYGELEQMEALFFLYYYGALKQYLPQLQIGLSILTGESLQLIEVVAEGYRKNKATPLTEIAKRFNIGYDSANNKCRKIRSRLEVLKSDIAAKIEVILIDAEFLKYLS
;
A
#
# COMPACT_ATOMS: atom_id res chain seq x y z
N MET A 1 -4.00 -18.03 -4.65
CA MET A 1 -4.95 -16.92 -4.95
C MET A 1 -4.48 -15.60 -4.35
N ARG A 2 -4.25 -15.48 -3.02
CA ARG A 2 -3.81 -14.22 -2.38
C ARG A 2 -2.52 -13.63 -2.98
N ASP A 3 -1.52 -14.47 -3.26
CA ASP A 3 -0.25 -14.06 -3.88
C ASP A 3 -0.44 -13.53 -5.31
N SER A 4 -1.49 -13.96 -6.02
CA SER A 4 -1.80 -13.48 -7.36
C SER A 4 -2.38 -12.06 -7.37
N VAL A 5 -3.19 -11.70 -6.37
CA VAL A 5 -3.74 -10.34 -6.22
C VAL A 5 -2.63 -9.36 -5.84
N ASP A 6 -1.78 -9.72 -4.86
CA ASP A 6 -0.65 -8.89 -4.46
C ASP A 6 0.28 -8.60 -5.65
N LYS A 7 0.63 -9.63 -6.42
CA LYS A 7 1.46 -9.48 -7.62
C LYS A 7 0.78 -8.62 -8.68
N ALA A 8 -0.51 -8.83 -8.93
CA ALA A 8 -1.28 -8.04 -9.88
C ALA A 8 -1.31 -6.55 -9.51
N LEU A 9 -1.47 -6.23 -8.23
CA LEU A 9 -1.44 -4.86 -7.75
C LEU A 9 -0.06 -4.24 -7.89
N ASP A 10 1.00 -4.96 -7.54
CA ASP A 10 2.37 -4.48 -7.72
C ASP A 10 2.66 -4.18 -9.20
N ASP A 11 2.24 -5.06 -10.12
CA ASP A 11 2.40 -4.87 -11.56
C ASP A 11 1.60 -3.67 -12.07
N LEU A 12 0.34 -3.49 -11.61
CA LEU A 12 -0.50 -2.34 -11.95
C LEU A 12 0.10 -1.01 -11.47
N PHE A 13 0.57 -0.94 -10.21
CA PHE A 13 1.20 0.25 -9.68
C PHE A 13 2.50 0.58 -10.40
N ASN A 14 3.33 -0.44 -10.70
CA ASN A 14 4.57 -0.27 -11.45
C ASN A 14 4.29 0.24 -12.88
N LEU A 15 3.25 -0.28 -13.53
CA LEU A 15 2.85 0.15 -14.87
C LEU A 15 2.31 1.59 -14.86
N ALA A 16 1.45 1.91 -13.90
CA ALA A 16 0.88 3.24 -13.74
C ALA A 16 1.94 4.31 -13.41
N ALA A 17 2.98 3.95 -12.64
CA ALA A 17 4.09 4.83 -12.28
C ALA A 17 4.96 5.23 -13.49
N LYS A 18 4.94 4.47 -14.59
CA LYS A 18 5.64 4.80 -15.85
C LYS A 18 4.98 5.93 -16.64
N SER A 19 3.79 6.38 -16.25
CA SER A 19 3.17 7.59 -16.80
C SER A 19 4.03 8.83 -16.50
N PRO A 20 4.11 9.81 -17.40
CA PRO A 20 4.76 11.11 -17.14
C PRO A 20 4.21 11.83 -15.90
N GLN A 21 2.98 11.53 -15.52
CA GLN A 21 2.29 12.09 -14.35
C GLN A 21 2.48 11.25 -13.08
N GLY A 22 3.08 10.05 -13.18
CA GLY A 22 3.26 9.13 -12.07
C GLY A 22 1.97 8.50 -11.53
N ALA A 23 2.11 7.52 -10.61
CA ALA A 23 0.98 6.81 -10.02
C ALA A 23 0.06 7.73 -9.18
N GLN A 24 0.57 8.84 -8.66
CA GLN A 24 -0.22 9.80 -7.84
C GLN A 24 -1.32 10.51 -8.64
N ALA A 25 -1.12 10.77 -9.93
CA ALA A 25 -2.13 11.44 -10.76
C ALA A 25 -3.40 10.62 -10.95
N ILE A 26 -3.37 9.31 -10.64
CA ILE A 26 -4.54 8.42 -10.71
C ILE A 26 -5.61 8.83 -9.70
N PHE A 27 -5.17 9.27 -8.50
CA PHE A 27 -6.04 9.45 -7.35
C PHE A 27 -6.44 10.91 -7.09
N PHE A 28 -5.86 11.89 -7.83
CA PHE A 28 -6.00 13.31 -7.51
C PHE A 28 -6.40 14.21 -8.69
N SER A 29 -7.05 13.66 -9.71
CA SER A 29 -7.55 14.44 -10.84
C SER A 29 -8.72 15.39 -10.47
N GLU A 30 -9.25 15.32 -9.25
CA GLU A 30 -10.31 16.21 -8.77
C GLU A 30 -9.82 17.11 -7.61
N GLY A 31 -9.11 18.17 -7.96
CA GLY A 31 -9.10 19.40 -7.13
C GLY A 31 -8.05 19.55 -6.04
N GLY A 32 -7.11 18.65 -5.85
CA GLY A 32 -6.05 18.79 -4.82
C GLY A 32 -4.66 19.01 -5.43
N LYS A 33 -4.03 20.17 -5.18
CA LYS A 33 -2.60 20.36 -5.49
C LYS A 33 -1.76 19.48 -4.58
N VAL A 34 -1.19 18.40 -5.11
CA VAL A 34 -0.20 17.58 -4.43
C VAL A 34 1.14 17.72 -5.14
N ASP A 35 2.18 18.00 -4.36
CA ASP A 35 3.55 18.17 -4.84
C ASP A 35 4.12 16.83 -5.34
N CYS A 36 4.26 16.69 -6.66
CA CYS A 36 4.61 15.45 -7.36
C CYS A 36 6.11 15.10 -7.31
N ARG A 37 6.92 15.71 -6.41
CA ARG A 37 8.39 15.61 -6.45
C ARG A 37 8.99 14.36 -5.81
N SER A 38 8.22 13.45 -5.20
CA SER A 38 8.80 12.36 -4.39
C SER A 38 8.71 10.94 -4.96
N ILE A 39 8.28 10.75 -6.20
CA ILE A 39 8.34 9.42 -6.82
C ILE A 39 9.75 9.22 -7.38
N ARG A 40 10.57 8.38 -6.73
CA ARG A 40 11.83 7.92 -7.29
C ARG A 40 11.55 7.28 -8.65
N ARG A 41 12.05 7.90 -9.71
CA ARG A 41 12.25 7.24 -11.00
C ARG A 41 13.19 6.06 -10.73
N THR A 42 12.70 4.85 -10.91
CA THR A 42 13.59 3.71 -11.14
C THR A 42 14.14 3.89 -12.54
N GLU A 43 15.40 4.33 -12.65
CA GLU A 43 16.03 4.79 -13.89
C GLU A 43 16.36 3.69 -14.91
N ASP A 44 16.00 2.42 -14.67
CA ASP A 44 16.53 1.30 -15.44
C ASP A 44 15.52 0.54 -16.32
N TYR A 45 14.35 1.15 -16.65
CA TYR A 45 13.46 0.53 -17.64
C TYR A 45 13.26 1.46 -18.83
N ASP A 46 13.63 0.97 -20.01
CA ASP A 46 13.37 1.58 -21.31
C ASP A 46 11.85 1.79 -21.51
N ASN A 47 11.37 2.98 -21.12
CA ASN A 47 9.97 3.38 -21.19
C ASN A 47 9.44 3.52 -22.63
N SER A 48 10.30 3.40 -23.64
CA SER A 48 9.95 3.62 -25.05
C SER A 48 9.10 2.50 -25.66
N ARG A 49 8.92 1.37 -24.95
CA ARG A 49 8.24 0.17 -25.50
C ARG A 49 6.87 -0.16 -24.90
N ILE A 50 6.40 0.59 -23.91
CA ILE A 50 5.10 0.31 -23.29
C ILE A 50 4.03 1.17 -23.99
N PRO A 51 3.02 0.55 -24.62
CA PRO A 51 1.92 1.30 -25.21
C PRO A 51 1.21 2.16 -24.15
N SER A 52 0.95 3.43 -24.48
CA SER A 52 0.23 4.38 -23.60
C SER A 52 -1.14 3.86 -23.14
N GLU A 53 -1.75 3.01 -23.98
CA GLU A 53 -3.03 2.33 -23.68
C GLU A 53 -2.95 1.43 -22.46
N HIS A 54 -1.85 0.70 -22.28
CA HIS A 54 -1.66 -0.18 -21.10
C HIS A 54 -1.49 0.63 -19.81
N ILE A 55 -0.80 1.76 -19.89
CA ILE A 55 -0.64 2.67 -18.74
C ILE A 55 -2.01 3.27 -18.37
N THR A 56 -2.80 3.69 -19.35
CA THR A 56 -4.15 4.21 -19.13
C THR A 56 -5.08 3.15 -18.55
N LEU A 57 -5.02 1.93 -19.05
CA LEU A 57 -5.79 0.81 -18.52
C LEU A 57 -5.43 0.51 -17.06
N ALA A 58 -4.14 0.43 -16.74
CA ALA A 58 -3.69 0.21 -15.37
C ALA A 58 -4.19 1.31 -14.42
N ARG A 59 -4.15 2.57 -14.84
CA ARG A 59 -4.68 3.70 -14.07
C ARG A 59 -6.17 3.58 -13.83
N ASN A 60 -6.95 3.23 -14.83
CA ASN A 60 -8.40 3.08 -14.71
C ASN A 60 -8.75 1.94 -13.74
N ILE A 61 -8.07 0.80 -13.83
CA ILE A 61 -8.26 -0.32 -12.92
C ILE A 61 -7.93 0.09 -11.48
N LEU A 62 -6.77 0.73 -11.23
CA LEU A 62 -6.39 1.18 -9.90
C LEU A 62 -7.37 2.22 -9.34
N SER A 63 -7.85 3.16 -10.18
CA SER A 63 -8.86 4.13 -9.76
C SER A 63 -10.17 3.47 -9.37
N HIS A 64 -10.59 2.44 -10.12
CA HIS A 64 -11.78 1.67 -9.77
C HIS A 64 -11.59 0.89 -8.47
N CYS A 65 -10.46 0.20 -8.31
CA CYS A 65 -10.12 -0.48 -7.06
C CYS A 65 -10.16 0.49 -5.87
N TYR A 66 -9.55 1.66 -6.01
CA TYR A 66 -9.54 2.68 -4.95
C TYR A 66 -10.97 3.15 -4.58
N GLY A 67 -11.85 3.31 -5.56
CA GLY A 67 -13.23 3.75 -5.36
C GLY A 67 -14.10 2.78 -4.54
N GLU A 68 -13.73 1.50 -4.52
CA GLU A 68 -14.46 0.45 -3.79
C GLU A 68 -13.93 0.22 -2.36
N LEU A 69 -12.87 0.94 -1.96
CA LEU A 69 -12.25 0.78 -0.65
C LEU A 69 -12.80 1.75 0.38
N GLU A 70 -12.98 1.28 1.60
CA GLU A 70 -13.26 2.14 2.75
C GLU A 70 -12.03 2.99 3.11
N GLN A 71 -12.24 4.06 3.88
CA GLN A 71 -11.19 5.04 4.20
C GLN A 71 -9.88 4.41 4.71
N MET A 72 -9.95 3.48 5.65
CA MET A 72 -8.76 2.83 6.20
C MET A 72 -8.09 1.88 5.21
N GLU A 73 -8.88 1.18 4.42
CA GLU A 73 -8.40 0.31 3.35
C GLU A 73 -7.73 1.15 2.25
N ALA A 74 -8.33 2.26 1.85
CA ALA A 74 -7.78 3.17 0.85
C ALA A 74 -6.43 3.76 1.29
N LEU A 75 -6.30 4.19 2.57
CA LEU A 75 -5.03 4.67 3.13
C LEU A 75 -3.97 3.57 3.13
N PHE A 76 -4.34 2.35 3.54
CA PHE A 76 -3.43 1.21 3.53
C PHE A 76 -3.04 0.82 2.09
N PHE A 77 -3.98 0.80 1.15
CA PHE A 77 -3.75 0.50 -0.26
C PHE A 77 -2.71 1.45 -0.88
N LEU A 78 -2.88 2.76 -0.67
CA LEU A 78 -1.94 3.76 -1.16
C LEU A 78 -0.57 3.66 -0.48
N TYR A 79 -0.54 3.40 0.83
CA TYR A 79 0.71 3.28 1.57
C TYR A 79 1.47 1.99 1.25
N TYR A 80 0.77 0.85 1.24
CA TYR A 80 1.38 -0.47 1.10
C TYR A 80 1.73 -0.80 -0.36
N TYR A 81 0.73 -0.83 -1.23
CA TYR A 81 0.90 -1.16 -2.65
C TYR A 81 1.42 0.02 -3.48
N GLY A 82 0.92 1.22 -3.24
CA GLY A 82 1.36 2.43 -3.93
C GLY A 82 2.71 2.99 -3.45
N ALA A 83 3.26 2.44 -2.36
CA ALA A 83 4.48 2.92 -1.71
C ALA A 83 4.48 4.43 -1.37
N LEU A 84 3.29 5.02 -1.21
CA LEU A 84 3.09 6.45 -0.97
C LEU A 84 3.15 6.77 0.51
N LYS A 85 4.35 7.06 1.02
CA LYS A 85 4.62 7.28 2.45
C LYS A 85 3.84 8.43 3.08
N GLN A 86 3.37 9.39 2.29
CA GLN A 86 2.58 10.53 2.77
C GLN A 86 1.25 10.13 3.41
N TYR A 87 0.75 8.92 3.17
CA TYR A 87 -0.48 8.41 3.78
C TYR A 87 -0.24 7.68 5.12
N LEU A 88 1.02 7.44 5.48
CA LEU A 88 1.36 6.79 6.74
C LEU A 88 0.82 7.55 7.97
N PRO A 89 0.91 8.89 8.08
CA PRO A 89 0.39 9.60 9.25
C PRO A 89 -1.10 9.39 9.50
N GLN A 90 -1.92 9.42 8.44
CA GLN A 90 -3.36 9.17 8.56
C GLN A 90 -3.66 7.71 8.91
N LEU A 91 -2.95 6.78 8.29
CA LEU A 91 -3.03 5.35 8.62
C LEU A 91 -2.64 5.08 10.09
N GLN A 92 -1.59 5.73 10.59
CA GLN A 92 -1.17 5.64 11.99
C GLN A 92 -2.27 6.10 12.96
N ILE A 93 -2.93 7.21 12.67
CA ILE A 93 -4.04 7.72 13.50
C ILE A 93 -5.17 6.68 13.56
N GLY A 94 -5.60 6.15 12.42
CA GLY A 94 -6.64 5.14 12.37
C GLY A 94 -6.24 3.85 13.12
N LEU A 95 -5.03 3.36 12.92
CA LEU A 95 -4.51 2.20 13.63
C LEU A 95 -4.36 2.45 15.15
N SER A 96 -3.98 3.66 15.56
CA SER A 96 -3.90 4.04 16.97
C SER A 96 -5.27 3.98 17.65
N ILE A 97 -6.31 4.47 16.99
CA ILE A 97 -7.68 4.36 17.50
C ILE A 97 -8.11 2.88 17.65
N LEU A 98 -7.79 2.05 16.66
CA LEU A 98 -8.18 0.63 16.67
C LEU A 98 -7.37 -0.24 17.64
N THR A 99 -6.11 0.12 17.86
CA THR A 99 -5.19 -0.70 18.68
C THR A 99 -4.90 -0.13 20.05
N GLY A 100 -5.08 1.18 20.26
CA GLY A 100 -4.67 1.88 21.47
C GLY A 100 -3.14 2.02 21.60
N GLU A 101 -2.38 1.77 20.52
CA GLU A 101 -0.91 1.85 20.55
C GLU A 101 -0.40 3.22 20.07
N SER A 102 0.84 3.58 20.48
CA SER A 102 1.43 4.87 20.12
C SER A 102 1.73 4.97 18.62
N LEU A 103 1.64 6.19 18.07
CA LEU A 103 1.90 6.46 16.65
C LEU A 103 3.30 6.01 16.23
N GLN A 104 4.33 6.26 17.09
CA GLN A 104 5.71 5.88 16.79
C GLN A 104 5.91 4.36 16.72
N LEU A 105 5.22 3.58 17.58
CA LEU A 105 5.29 2.12 17.51
C LEU A 105 4.59 1.60 16.25
N ILE A 106 3.45 2.17 15.90
CA ILE A 106 2.72 1.83 14.68
C ILE A 106 3.58 2.12 13.45
N GLU A 107 4.28 3.25 13.40
CA GLU A 107 5.21 3.59 12.32
C GLU A 107 6.26 2.51 12.09
N VAL A 108 6.96 2.13 13.16
CA VAL A 108 8.03 1.12 13.10
C VAL A 108 7.47 -0.22 12.60
N VAL A 109 6.31 -0.64 13.10
CA VAL A 109 5.70 -1.91 12.72
C VAL A 109 5.16 -1.87 11.29
N ALA A 110 4.48 -0.78 10.89
CA ALA A 110 3.92 -0.63 9.54
C ALA A 110 5.02 -0.52 8.47
N GLU A 111 6.10 0.21 8.75
CA GLU A 111 7.26 0.27 7.86
C GLU A 111 7.94 -1.10 7.70
N GLY A 112 8.12 -1.81 8.80
CA GLY A 112 8.67 -3.17 8.77
C GLY A 112 7.78 -4.14 8.01
N TYR A 113 6.48 -4.03 8.20
CA TYR A 113 5.48 -4.83 7.49
C TYR A 113 5.53 -4.59 5.96
N ARG A 114 5.53 -3.33 5.54
CA ARG A 114 5.59 -2.95 4.13
C ARG A 114 6.88 -3.42 3.44
N LYS A 115 8.01 -3.34 4.15
CA LYS A 115 9.32 -3.75 3.61
C LYS A 115 9.58 -5.27 3.73
N ASN A 116 8.62 -6.03 4.26
CA ASN A 116 8.80 -7.44 4.62
C ASN A 116 10.07 -7.69 5.48
N LYS A 117 10.40 -6.72 6.34
CA LYS A 117 11.58 -6.72 7.22
C LYS A 117 11.19 -6.23 8.60
N ALA A 118 10.81 -7.16 9.48
CA ALA A 118 10.44 -6.82 10.84
C ALA A 118 11.63 -6.27 11.63
N THR A 119 11.40 -5.17 12.36
CA THR A 119 12.33 -4.69 13.37
C THR A 119 12.43 -5.71 14.51
N PRO A 120 13.62 -6.08 14.99
CA PRO A 120 13.78 -7.01 16.09
C PRO A 120 13.02 -6.56 17.34
N LEU A 121 12.35 -7.49 18.02
CA LEU A 121 11.57 -7.18 19.24
C LEU A 121 12.44 -6.63 20.37
N THR A 122 13.69 -7.05 20.46
CA THR A 122 14.67 -6.53 21.42
C THR A 122 14.98 -5.05 21.19
N GLU A 123 15.06 -4.64 19.93
CA GLU A 123 15.26 -3.23 19.54
C GLU A 123 14.01 -2.40 19.88
N ILE A 124 12.82 -2.91 19.57
CA ILE A 124 11.54 -2.28 19.91
C ILE A 124 11.40 -2.14 21.43
N ALA A 125 11.66 -3.20 22.19
CA ALA A 125 11.61 -3.18 23.65
C ALA A 125 12.51 -2.10 24.24
N LYS A 126 13.76 -2.00 23.74
CA LYS A 126 14.73 -0.97 24.13
C LYS A 126 14.29 0.44 23.72
N ARG A 127 13.84 0.64 22.47
CA ARG A 127 13.45 1.95 21.92
C ARG A 127 12.25 2.55 22.64
N PHE A 128 11.29 1.72 23.04
CA PHE A 128 10.05 2.16 23.69
C PHE A 128 10.05 1.97 25.21
N ASN A 129 11.18 1.54 25.77
CA ASN A 129 11.34 1.26 27.21
C ASN A 129 10.22 0.36 27.77
N ILE A 130 9.94 -0.76 27.10
CA ILE A 130 8.93 -1.75 27.48
C ILE A 130 9.55 -3.15 27.56
N GLY A 131 8.92 -4.05 28.34
CA GLY A 131 9.34 -5.45 28.39
C GLY A 131 9.19 -6.16 27.04
N TYR A 132 9.98 -7.20 26.82
CA TYR A 132 9.98 -8.01 25.59
C TYR A 132 8.59 -8.57 25.25
N ASP A 133 7.90 -9.14 26.24
CA ASP A 133 6.55 -9.70 26.04
C ASP A 133 5.53 -8.62 25.69
N SER A 134 5.64 -7.44 26.31
CA SER A 134 4.83 -6.29 25.97
C SER A 134 5.07 -5.82 24.54
N ALA A 135 6.34 -5.73 24.13
CA ALA A 135 6.72 -5.38 22.75
C ALA A 135 6.12 -6.39 21.76
N ASN A 136 6.25 -7.70 22.05
CA ASN A 136 5.70 -8.75 21.20
C ASN A 136 4.17 -8.63 21.06
N ASN A 137 3.46 -8.49 22.18
CA ASN A 137 1.99 -8.39 22.18
C ASN A 137 1.50 -7.16 21.41
N LYS A 138 2.13 -6.01 21.62
CA LYS A 138 1.81 -4.75 20.91
C LYS A 138 2.08 -4.86 19.40
N CYS A 139 3.24 -5.37 19.02
CA CYS A 139 3.58 -5.58 17.60
C CYS A 139 2.62 -6.57 16.93
N ARG A 140 2.28 -7.67 17.61
CA ARG A 140 1.32 -8.67 17.12
C ARG A 140 -0.05 -8.05 16.89
N LYS A 141 -0.52 -7.22 17.82
CA LYS A 141 -1.81 -6.51 17.71
C LYS A 141 -1.87 -5.60 16.49
N ILE A 142 -0.81 -4.81 16.27
CA ILE A 142 -0.72 -3.92 15.10
C ILE A 142 -0.66 -4.75 13.80
N ARG A 143 0.22 -5.77 13.73
CA ARG A 143 0.33 -6.63 12.54
C ARG A 143 -0.96 -7.34 12.20
N SER A 144 -1.69 -7.84 13.21
CA SER A 144 -2.99 -8.46 12.98
C SER A 144 -3.98 -7.52 12.30
N ARG A 145 -3.98 -6.23 12.65
CA ARG A 145 -4.81 -5.23 11.98
C ARG A 145 -4.37 -4.93 10.55
N LEU A 146 -3.08 -4.86 10.30
CA LEU A 146 -2.54 -4.72 8.93
C LEU A 146 -2.89 -5.93 8.06
N GLU A 147 -2.83 -7.15 8.60
CA GLU A 147 -3.24 -8.38 7.90
C GLU A 147 -4.73 -8.40 7.57
N VAL A 148 -5.58 -7.93 8.49
CA VAL A 148 -7.03 -7.80 8.23
C VAL A 148 -7.26 -6.83 7.07
N LEU A 149 -6.68 -5.62 7.12
CA LEU A 149 -6.80 -4.64 6.03
C LEU A 149 -6.32 -5.23 4.69
N LYS A 150 -5.18 -5.90 4.70
CA LYS A 150 -4.64 -6.56 3.50
C LYS A 150 -5.59 -7.63 2.96
N SER A 151 -6.19 -8.43 3.86
CA SER A 151 -7.15 -9.47 3.47
C SER A 151 -8.43 -8.91 2.88
N ASP A 152 -8.98 -7.86 3.50
CA ASP A 152 -10.23 -7.24 3.08
C ASP A 152 -10.06 -6.56 1.71
N ILE A 153 -8.95 -5.84 1.52
CA ILE A 153 -8.59 -5.26 0.23
C ILE A 153 -8.44 -6.34 -0.84
N ALA A 154 -7.70 -7.42 -0.55
CA ALA A 154 -7.50 -8.49 -1.51
C ALA A 154 -8.83 -9.13 -1.94
N ALA A 155 -9.75 -9.35 -1.01
CA ALA A 155 -11.08 -9.93 -1.31
C ALA A 155 -11.93 -9.01 -2.21
N LYS A 156 -11.92 -7.68 -1.93
CA LYS A 156 -12.66 -6.70 -2.74
C LYS A 156 -12.06 -6.55 -4.15
N ILE A 157 -10.74 -6.47 -4.23
CA ILE A 157 -10.03 -6.22 -5.50
C ILE A 157 -10.01 -7.47 -6.39
N GLU A 158 -9.99 -8.68 -5.82
CA GLU A 158 -10.03 -9.91 -6.60
C GLU A 158 -11.23 -9.95 -7.55
N VAL A 159 -12.41 -9.53 -7.08
CA VAL A 159 -13.62 -9.44 -7.90
C VAL A 159 -13.41 -8.48 -9.08
N ILE A 160 -12.86 -7.30 -8.83
CA ILE A 160 -12.60 -6.29 -9.86
C ILE A 160 -11.60 -6.78 -10.90
N LEU A 161 -10.53 -7.45 -10.46
CA LEU A 161 -9.50 -7.97 -11.37
C LEU A 161 -10.01 -9.14 -12.23
N ILE A 162 -10.92 -9.95 -11.71
CA ILE A 162 -11.60 -11.02 -12.48
C ILE A 162 -12.50 -10.40 -13.53
N ASP A 163 -13.35 -9.45 -13.15
CA ASP A 163 -14.29 -8.78 -14.06
C ASP A 163 -13.56 -8.00 -15.16
N ALA A 164 -12.41 -7.39 -14.85
CA ALA A 164 -11.58 -6.71 -15.83
C ALA A 164 -10.79 -7.67 -16.75
N GLU A 165 -10.96 -8.99 -16.62
CA GLU A 165 -10.19 -10.03 -17.31
C GLU A 165 -8.65 -9.91 -17.14
N PHE A 166 -8.21 -9.06 -16.22
CA PHE A 166 -6.79 -8.72 -16.06
C PHE A 166 -5.96 -9.92 -15.60
N LEU A 167 -6.53 -10.82 -14.80
CA LEU A 167 -5.84 -12.03 -14.34
C LEU A 167 -5.52 -13.01 -15.48
N LYS A 168 -6.18 -12.92 -16.63
CA LYS A 168 -5.88 -13.74 -17.81
C LYS A 168 -4.57 -13.35 -18.50
N TYR A 169 -4.11 -12.11 -18.32
CA TYR A 169 -2.85 -11.61 -18.92
C TYR A 169 -1.62 -11.84 -18.03
N LEU A 170 -1.82 -12.31 -16.80
CA LEU A 170 -0.72 -12.57 -15.84
C LEU A 170 -0.33 -14.05 -15.74
N SER A 171 -1.03 -14.92 -16.46
CA SER A 171 -0.74 -16.35 -16.60
C SER A 171 0.04 -16.60 -17.89
#